data_fb6ce90df9b5327d906e7b45b55fc766
#
_entry.id   fb6ce90df9b5327d906e7b45b55fc766
#
_cell.length_a   1.000
_cell.length_b   1.000
_cell.length_c   1.000
_cell.angle_alpha   90.00
_cell.angle_beta   90.00
_cell.angle_gamma   90.00
#
_symmetry.space_group_name_H-M   'P 1'
#
loop_
_entity.id
_entity.type
_entity.pdbx_description
1 polymer ?
#
loop_
_entity_poly.entity_id
_entity_poly.type
_entity_poly.pdbx_seq_one_letter_code
_entity_poly.pdbx_strand_id
1 'polypeptide(L)'
;MEESKAIARQVGARIRQLRTERGMSLEKLALECGMNPAFLGHVERGLRCPTVYTLARVCNGLNISLAELFLSGPQQENEEAAAIQHVTDRMRSLSPQKAWAVARLVDDALALTGP
;
A
#
# COMPACT_ATOMS: atom_id res chain seq x y z
N MET A 1 18.14 -5.71 -15.43
CA MET A 1 18.55 -5.82 -14.05
C MET A 1 17.51 -6.57 -13.27
N GLU A 2 17.93 -7.61 -12.56
CA GLU A 2 17.01 -8.46 -11.82
C GLU A 2 16.31 -7.72 -10.69
N GLU A 3 17.05 -6.86 -9.97
CA GLU A 3 16.46 -6.11 -8.86
C GLU A 3 15.37 -5.15 -9.31
N SER A 4 15.60 -4.41 -10.39
CA SER A 4 14.60 -3.46 -10.88
C SER A 4 13.40 -4.19 -11.46
N LYS A 5 13.58 -5.36 -12.06
CA LYS A 5 12.47 -6.17 -12.54
C LYS A 5 11.63 -6.71 -11.38
N ALA A 6 12.29 -7.14 -10.30
CA ALA A 6 11.59 -7.62 -9.12
C ALA A 6 10.76 -6.51 -8.49
N ILE A 7 11.33 -5.33 -8.35
CA ILE A 7 10.62 -4.17 -7.79
C ILE A 7 9.45 -3.78 -8.68
N ALA A 8 9.66 -3.75 -10.00
CA ALA A 8 8.59 -3.41 -10.93
C ALA A 8 7.42 -4.38 -10.81
N ARG A 9 7.70 -5.68 -10.67
CA ARG A 9 6.65 -6.69 -10.49
C ARG A 9 5.90 -6.51 -9.18
N GLN A 10 6.62 -6.21 -8.10
CA GLN A 10 6.00 -5.97 -6.79
C GLN A 10 5.08 -4.76 -6.81
N VAL A 11 5.56 -3.66 -7.35
CA VAL A 11 4.78 -2.42 -7.46
C VAL A 11 3.56 -2.64 -8.35
N GLY A 12 3.76 -3.28 -9.50
CA GLY A 12 2.66 -3.57 -10.42
C GLY A 12 1.60 -4.45 -9.81
N ALA A 13 2.01 -5.50 -9.09
CA ALA A 13 1.08 -6.39 -8.41
C ALA A 13 0.29 -5.65 -7.33
N ARG A 14 0.92 -4.74 -6.62
CA ARG A 14 0.26 -3.93 -5.60
C ARG A 14 -0.79 -3.01 -6.22
N ILE A 15 -0.46 -2.37 -7.35
CA ILE A 15 -1.41 -1.53 -8.07
C ILE A 15 -2.63 -2.35 -8.48
N ARG A 16 -2.40 -3.52 -9.06
CA ARG A 16 -3.50 -4.40 -9.48
C ARG A 16 -4.36 -4.82 -8.30
N GLN A 17 -3.75 -5.17 -7.18
CA GLN A 17 -4.47 -5.53 -5.97
C GLN A 17 -5.39 -4.40 -5.52
N LEU A 18 -4.86 -3.20 -5.41
CA LEU A 18 -5.64 -2.03 -4.99
C LEU A 18 -6.77 -1.72 -5.96
N ARG A 19 -6.49 -1.84 -7.26
CA ARG A 19 -7.49 -1.61 -8.30
C ARG A 19 -8.64 -2.62 -8.20
N THR A 20 -8.31 -3.89 -8.08
CA THR A 20 -9.34 -4.94 -8.02
C THR A 20 -10.14 -4.88 -6.73
N GLU A 21 -9.51 -4.52 -5.62
CA GLU A 21 -10.21 -4.31 -4.35
C GLU A 21 -11.25 -3.21 -4.44
N ARG A 22 -11.00 -2.21 -5.31
CA ARG A 22 -11.94 -1.10 -5.55
C ARG A 22 -12.95 -1.42 -6.64
N GLY A 23 -12.92 -2.63 -7.18
CA GLY A 23 -13.85 -3.01 -8.25
C GLY A 23 -13.63 -2.26 -9.56
N MET A 24 -12.43 -1.72 -9.78
CA MET A 24 -12.14 -0.94 -10.97
C MET A 24 -11.57 -1.82 -12.07
N SER A 25 -12.04 -1.60 -13.30
CA SER A 25 -11.40 -2.21 -14.48
C SER A 25 -10.08 -1.50 -14.77
N LEU A 26 -9.23 -2.15 -15.55
CA LEU A 26 -7.98 -1.54 -16.00
C LEU A 26 -8.24 -0.22 -16.75
N GLU A 27 -9.25 -0.24 -17.62
CA GLU A 27 -9.65 0.92 -18.42
C GLU A 27 -10.14 2.06 -17.52
N LYS A 28 -10.89 1.72 -16.47
CA LYS A 28 -11.40 2.72 -15.54
C LYS A 28 -10.26 3.41 -14.81
N LEU A 29 -9.32 2.65 -14.28
CA LEU A 29 -8.17 3.22 -13.58
C LEU A 29 -7.32 4.05 -14.54
N ALA A 30 -7.08 3.55 -15.76
CA ALA A 30 -6.30 4.28 -16.75
C ALA A 30 -6.96 5.64 -17.08
N LEU A 31 -8.28 5.65 -17.20
CA LEU A 31 -9.03 6.88 -17.44
C LEU A 31 -8.84 7.87 -16.28
N GLU A 32 -8.97 7.39 -15.05
CA GLU A 32 -8.79 8.22 -13.85
C GLU A 32 -7.37 8.78 -13.76
N CYS A 33 -6.38 8.03 -14.22
CA CYS A 33 -4.97 8.44 -14.19
C CYS A 33 -4.57 9.25 -15.41
N GLY A 34 -5.42 9.33 -16.43
CA GLY A 34 -5.10 9.99 -17.68
C GLY A 34 -4.00 9.29 -18.47
N MET A 35 -4.02 7.97 -18.50
CA MET A 35 -3.00 7.20 -19.22
C MET A 35 -3.63 6.10 -20.06
N ASN A 36 -2.83 5.56 -20.97
CA ASN A 36 -3.24 4.49 -21.87
C ASN A 36 -3.42 3.18 -21.10
N PRO A 37 -4.55 2.46 -21.28
CA PRO A 37 -4.76 1.19 -20.57
C PRO A 37 -3.71 0.14 -20.87
N ALA A 38 -3.20 0.07 -22.10
CA ALA A 38 -2.15 -0.90 -22.43
C ALA A 38 -0.88 -0.62 -21.63
N PHE A 39 -0.51 0.64 -21.48
CA PHE A 39 0.65 1.02 -20.67
C PHE A 39 0.43 0.66 -19.20
N LEU A 40 -0.74 0.99 -18.66
CA LEU A 40 -1.05 0.62 -17.27
C LEU A 40 -1.02 -0.89 -17.07
N GLY A 41 -1.53 -1.66 -18.03
CA GLY A 41 -1.45 -3.12 -17.99
C GLY A 41 -0.02 -3.63 -17.95
N HIS A 42 0.87 -3.01 -18.72
CA HIS A 42 2.30 -3.37 -18.69
C HIS A 42 2.92 -3.05 -17.32
N VAL A 43 2.54 -1.92 -16.71
CA VAL A 43 3.00 -1.57 -15.37
C VAL A 43 2.53 -2.61 -14.35
N GLU A 44 1.26 -2.99 -14.40
CA GLU A 44 0.70 -3.98 -13.46
C GLU A 44 1.39 -5.34 -13.56
N ARG A 45 1.81 -5.72 -14.76
CA ARG A 45 2.49 -7.00 -14.98
C ARG A 45 3.99 -6.93 -14.74
N GLY A 46 4.51 -5.75 -14.40
CA GLY A 46 5.94 -5.56 -14.15
C GLY A 46 6.79 -5.56 -15.39
N LEU A 47 6.18 -5.35 -16.57
CA LEU A 47 6.89 -5.30 -17.84
C LEU A 47 7.51 -3.93 -18.12
N ARG A 48 7.08 -2.92 -17.39
CA ARG A 48 7.60 -1.56 -17.45
C ARG A 48 7.90 -1.08 -16.05
N CYS A 49 9.03 -0.40 -15.87
CA CYS A 49 9.38 0.23 -14.61
C CYS A 49 8.83 1.66 -14.64
N PRO A 50 7.79 1.96 -13.85
CA PRO A 50 7.19 3.29 -13.89
C PRO A 50 8.08 4.33 -13.23
N THR A 51 7.96 5.56 -13.68
CA THR A 51 8.59 6.70 -13.01
C THR A 51 7.80 7.06 -11.75
N VAL A 52 8.41 7.82 -10.85
CA VAL A 52 7.71 8.34 -9.68
C VAL A 52 6.51 9.17 -10.10
N TYR A 53 6.64 9.95 -11.17
CA TYR A 53 5.52 10.75 -11.70
C TYR A 53 4.35 9.85 -12.12
N THR A 54 4.64 8.76 -12.84
CA THR A 54 3.61 7.79 -13.23
C THR A 54 2.93 7.18 -12.01
N LEU A 55 3.72 6.80 -11.01
CA LEU A 55 3.17 6.24 -9.76
C LEU A 55 2.30 7.26 -9.03
N ALA A 56 2.69 8.52 -9.00
CA ALA A 56 1.88 9.56 -8.38
C ALA A 56 0.51 9.69 -9.07
N ARG A 57 0.49 9.60 -10.40
CA ARG A 57 -0.77 9.64 -11.15
C ARG A 57 -1.66 8.45 -10.85
N VAL A 58 -1.07 7.25 -10.76
CA VAL A 58 -1.81 6.04 -10.39
C VAL A 58 -2.39 6.18 -8.99
N CYS A 59 -1.60 6.67 -8.05
CA CYS A 59 -2.06 6.89 -6.68
C CYS A 59 -3.22 7.88 -6.63
N ASN A 60 -3.18 8.95 -7.43
CA ASN A 60 -4.30 9.87 -7.53
C ASN A 60 -5.56 9.18 -8.04
N GLY A 61 -5.43 8.33 -9.05
CA GLY A 61 -6.56 7.57 -9.57
C GLY A 61 -7.13 6.57 -8.57
N LEU A 62 -6.29 6.04 -7.70
CA LEU A 62 -6.69 5.13 -6.63
C LEU A 62 -7.07 5.84 -5.33
N ASN A 63 -6.86 7.14 -5.28
CA ASN A 63 -7.12 7.98 -4.10
C ASN A 63 -6.31 7.52 -2.89
N ILE A 64 -5.04 7.25 -3.10
CA ILE A 64 -4.08 6.90 -2.04
C ILE A 64 -2.84 7.78 -2.18
N SER A 65 -2.01 7.78 -1.13
CA SER A 65 -0.71 8.42 -1.18
C SER A 65 0.35 7.46 -1.72
N LEU A 66 1.49 7.99 -2.16
CA LEU A 66 2.64 7.15 -2.52
C LEU A 66 3.09 6.29 -1.35
N ALA A 67 3.04 6.84 -0.14
CA ALA A 67 3.41 6.09 1.06
C ALA A 67 2.49 4.86 1.23
N GLU A 68 1.19 5.03 1.05
CA GLU A 68 0.25 3.92 1.16
C GLU A 68 0.51 2.84 0.11
N LEU A 69 0.94 3.24 -1.08
CA LEU A 69 1.28 2.28 -2.12
C LEU A 69 2.42 1.35 -1.68
N PHE A 70 3.42 1.90 -1.01
CA PHE A 70 4.62 1.14 -0.64
C PHE A 70 4.57 0.49 0.75
N LEU A 71 3.73 0.98 1.65
CA LEU A 71 3.68 0.49 3.03
C LEU A 71 3.00 -0.85 3.20
N SER A 72 2.14 -1.24 2.27
CA SER A 72 1.35 -2.48 2.37
C SER A 72 1.59 -3.34 1.16
N GLY A 73 2.75 -3.96 1.09
CA GLY A 73 3.07 -4.84 -0.02
C GLY A 73 2.38 -6.20 0.11
N PRO A 74 2.09 -6.87 -1.01
CA PRO A 74 1.44 -8.19 -0.97
C PRO A 74 2.30 -9.27 -0.36
N GLN A 75 3.59 -9.04 -0.16
CA GLN A 75 4.48 -9.99 0.47
C GLN A 75 4.44 -9.93 1.98
N GLN A 76 3.68 -9.04 2.56
CA GLN A 76 3.65 -8.87 4.00
C GLN A 76 2.57 -9.69 4.66
N GLU A 77 2.38 -10.89 4.17
CA GLU A 77 1.45 -11.83 4.74
C GLU A 77 2.12 -12.65 5.83
N ASN A 78 2.73 -12.00 6.81
CA ASN A 78 3.18 -12.68 7.99
C ASN A 78 2.36 -12.18 9.18
N GLU A 79 2.35 -12.94 10.25
CA GLU A 79 1.57 -12.62 11.44
C GLU A 79 1.98 -11.28 12.04
N GLU A 80 3.26 -10.97 11.98
CA GLU A 80 3.78 -9.72 12.52
C GLU A 80 3.21 -8.51 11.76
N ALA A 81 3.30 -8.54 10.42
CA ALA A 81 2.76 -7.46 9.60
C ALA A 81 1.25 -7.31 9.76
N ALA A 82 0.55 -8.44 9.83
CA ALA A 82 -0.90 -8.44 10.04
C ALA A 82 -1.26 -7.85 11.41
N ALA A 83 -0.49 -8.18 12.45
CA ALA A 83 -0.71 -7.64 13.79
C ALA A 83 -0.49 -6.13 13.82
N ILE A 84 0.59 -5.66 13.20
CA ILE A 84 0.88 -4.23 13.13
C ILE A 84 -0.23 -3.50 12.38
N GLN A 85 -0.68 -4.05 11.26
CA GLN A 85 -1.76 -3.45 10.47
C GLN A 85 -3.06 -3.38 11.27
N HIS A 86 -3.37 -4.44 12.00
CA HIS A 86 -4.57 -4.49 12.83
C HIS A 86 -4.55 -3.38 13.89
N VAL A 87 -3.43 -3.24 14.60
CA VAL A 87 -3.28 -2.20 15.63
C VAL A 87 -3.40 -0.81 15.00
N THR A 88 -2.73 -0.60 13.86
CA THR A 88 -2.77 0.69 13.16
C THR A 88 -4.19 1.05 12.76
N ASP A 89 -4.93 0.11 12.20
CA ASP A 89 -6.30 0.35 11.76
C ASP A 89 -7.22 0.69 12.94
N ARG A 90 -7.04 -0.02 14.04
CA ARG A 90 -7.84 0.24 15.24
C ARG A 90 -7.54 1.63 15.80
N MET A 91 -6.28 2.03 15.82
CA MET A 91 -5.89 3.34 16.34
C MET A 91 -6.38 4.50 15.49
N ARG A 92 -6.54 4.30 14.18
CA ARG A 92 -7.03 5.36 13.30
C ARG A 92 -8.45 5.81 13.62
N SER A 93 -9.25 4.93 14.21
CA SER A 93 -10.63 5.25 14.57
C SER A 93 -10.75 5.91 15.94
N LEU A 94 -9.65 6.05 16.68
CA LEU A 94 -9.67 6.60 18.02
C LEU A 94 -9.45 8.11 18.01
N SER A 95 -10.04 8.79 19.02
CA SER A 95 -9.70 10.18 19.27
C SER A 95 -8.23 10.28 19.68
N PRO A 96 -7.58 11.47 19.55
CA PRO A 96 -6.18 11.62 19.98
C PRO A 96 -5.96 11.23 21.44
N GLN A 97 -6.90 11.55 22.32
CA GLN A 97 -6.79 11.18 23.74
C GLN A 97 -6.78 9.68 23.93
N LYS A 98 -7.70 8.97 23.26
CA LYS A 98 -7.77 7.51 23.35
C LYS A 98 -6.54 6.85 22.72
N ALA A 99 -6.06 7.38 21.61
CA ALA A 99 -4.87 6.87 20.96
C ALA A 99 -3.65 6.95 21.88
N TRP A 100 -3.47 8.08 22.59
CA TRP A 100 -2.38 8.24 23.54
C TRP A 100 -2.52 7.30 24.74
N ALA A 101 -3.76 7.09 25.22
CA ALA A 101 -4.00 6.14 26.30
C ALA A 101 -3.60 4.73 25.90
N VAL A 102 -3.95 4.30 24.69
CA VAL A 102 -3.55 2.98 24.17
C VAL A 102 -2.04 2.89 24.01
N ALA A 103 -1.41 3.93 23.50
CA ALA A 103 0.06 3.94 23.35
C ALA A 103 0.76 3.76 24.70
N ARG A 104 0.24 4.41 25.74
CA ARG A 104 0.79 4.24 27.10
C ARG A 104 0.65 2.81 27.60
N LEU A 105 -0.51 2.18 27.37
CA LEU A 105 -0.70 0.77 27.73
C LEU A 105 0.27 -0.14 27.01
N VAL A 106 0.54 0.11 25.73
CA VAL A 106 1.52 -0.67 24.97
C VAL A 106 2.91 -0.51 25.58
N ASP A 107 3.31 0.72 25.92
CA ASP A 107 4.61 0.95 26.54
C ASP A 107 4.73 0.21 27.86
N ASP A 108 3.69 0.25 28.69
CA ASP A 108 3.68 -0.43 29.98
C ASP A 108 3.78 -1.95 29.79
N ALA A 109 3.05 -2.50 28.84
CA ALA A 109 3.08 -3.93 28.54
C ALA A 109 4.46 -4.37 28.06
N LEU A 110 5.09 -3.59 27.20
CA LEU A 110 6.43 -3.89 26.69
C LEU A 110 7.47 -3.82 27.80
N ALA A 111 7.33 -2.87 28.73
CA ALA A 111 8.22 -2.76 29.89
C ALA A 111 8.12 -4.00 30.79
N LEU A 112 6.94 -4.58 30.93
CA LEU A 112 6.72 -5.79 31.73
C LEU A 112 7.34 -7.03 31.09
N THR A 113 7.34 -7.12 29.76
CA THR A 113 7.88 -8.29 29.06
C THR A 113 9.40 -8.24 28.92
N GLY A 114 9.99 -7.07 29.13
CA GLY A 114 11.43 -6.86 29.06
C GLY A 114 11.97 -6.87 27.64
N PRO A 115 13.27 -6.61 27.49
CA PRO A 115 13.91 -6.63 26.18
C PRO A 115 14.08 -8.06 25.69
#